data_e84b514da335a649bcf1cbe49d6a6d81
#
_entry.id   e84b514da335a649bcf1cbe49d6a6d81
#
_cell.length_a   1.000
_cell.length_b   1.000
_cell.length_c   1.000
_cell.angle_alpha   90.00
_cell.angle_beta   90.00
_cell.angle_gamma   90.00
#
_symmetry.space_group_name_H-M   'P 1'
#
loop_
_entity.id
_entity.type
_entity.pdbx_description
1 polymer ?
#
loop_
_entity_poly.entity_id
_entity_poly.type
_entity_poly.pdbx_seq_one_letter_code
_entity_poly.pdbx_strand_id
1 'polypeptide(L)'
;MDAFEEIATGETVWRFERDFFTSNWTCIWGRGCKGIGEVENTENGQGCCSVGAELDGEDEALNLSANAAFIPQSLFQFHEEAARGGVFRDEKRNATRVVDGACIFLNRPDFPGGAGCAFHTAAQSRGENFIDWKPEVCWQVPIRLEEHTDTHGYANLNAYDLTIADRRIDEL
;
A
#
# COMPACT_ATOMS: atom_id res chain seq x y z
N MET A 1 -20.05 0.65 -24.15
CA MET A 1 -19.34 -0.57 -23.73
C MET A 1 -19.17 -0.44 -22.22
N ASP A 2 -19.58 -1.47 -21.47
CA ASP A 2 -19.35 -1.43 -20.04
C ASP A 2 -17.83 -1.42 -19.80
N ALA A 3 -17.37 -0.48 -18.97
CA ALA A 3 -15.97 -0.37 -18.58
C ALA A 3 -15.52 -1.56 -17.71
N PHE A 4 -16.48 -2.31 -17.17
CA PHE A 4 -16.26 -3.43 -16.29
C PHE A 4 -16.49 -4.78 -16.97
N GLU A 5 -15.71 -5.75 -16.60
CA GLU A 5 -15.91 -7.18 -16.88
C GLU A 5 -16.30 -7.89 -15.59
N GLU A 6 -17.22 -8.86 -15.68
CA GLU A 6 -17.75 -9.58 -14.53
C GLU A 6 -17.35 -11.05 -14.58
N ILE A 7 -16.88 -11.58 -13.47
CA ILE A 7 -16.61 -13.00 -13.27
C ILE A 7 -17.32 -13.48 -12.01
N ALA A 8 -18.19 -14.48 -12.16
CA ALA A 8 -18.84 -15.14 -11.02
C ALA A 8 -18.02 -16.34 -10.55
N THR A 9 -17.74 -16.40 -9.25
CA THR A 9 -17.03 -17.50 -8.60
C THR A 9 -17.80 -17.94 -7.38
N GLY A 10 -18.58 -19.01 -7.50
CA GLY A 10 -19.49 -19.45 -6.44
C GLY A 10 -20.58 -18.41 -6.16
N GLU A 11 -20.66 -17.94 -4.92
CA GLU A 11 -21.59 -16.90 -4.47
C GLU A 11 -21.00 -15.48 -4.56
N THR A 12 -19.88 -15.31 -5.22
CA THR A 12 -19.19 -14.04 -5.34
C THR A 12 -19.12 -13.60 -6.79
N VAL A 13 -19.44 -12.33 -7.03
CA VAL A 13 -19.26 -11.67 -8.33
C VAL A 13 -18.13 -10.66 -8.21
N TRP A 14 -17.13 -10.82 -9.07
CA TRP A 14 -16.01 -9.91 -9.20
C TRP A 14 -16.24 -9.04 -10.43
N ARG A 15 -16.16 -7.73 -10.25
CA ARG A 15 -16.20 -6.74 -11.33
C ARG A 15 -14.86 -6.05 -11.40
N PHE A 16 -14.23 -6.02 -12.54
CA PHE A 16 -12.92 -5.40 -12.72
C PHE A 16 -12.87 -4.49 -13.93
N GLU A 17 -12.14 -3.40 -13.80
CA GLU A 17 -11.96 -2.40 -14.83
C GLU A 17 -11.06 -2.98 -15.94
N ARG A 18 -11.69 -3.41 -17.05
CA ARG A 18 -11.02 -4.17 -18.11
C ARG A 18 -9.79 -3.45 -18.65
N ASP A 19 -9.92 -2.16 -18.99
CA ASP A 19 -8.87 -1.42 -19.68
C ASP A 19 -7.61 -1.33 -18.82
N PHE A 20 -7.76 -1.17 -17.49
CA PHE A 20 -6.64 -1.20 -16.60
C PHE A 20 -6.00 -2.60 -16.49
N PHE A 21 -6.79 -3.64 -16.23
CA PHE A 21 -6.27 -5.00 -16.03
C PHE A 21 -5.65 -5.63 -17.28
N THR A 22 -5.98 -5.11 -18.48
CA THR A 22 -5.37 -5.53 -19.75
C THR A 22 -4.28 -4.58 -20.22
N SER A 23 -3.98 -3.52 -19.48
CA SER A 23 -2.94 -2.54 -19.80
C SER A 23 -1.53 -3.07 -19.53
N ASN A 24 -0.52 -2.33 -20.03
CA ASN A 24 0.89 -2.57 -19.71
C ASN A 24 1.35 -1.81 -18.45
N TRP A 25 0.43 -1.50 -17.55
CA TRP A 25 0.76 -0.76 -16.35
C TRP A 25 1.86 -1.45 -15.52
N THR A 26 2.81 -0.69 -15.03
CA THR A 26 3.83 -1.14 -14.09
C THR A 26 4.22 -0.03 -13.15
N CYS A 27 4.52 -0.36 -11.90
CA CYS A 27 5.03 0.61 -10.95
C CYS A 27 6.34 1.23 -11.42
N ILE A 28 6.40 2.56 -11.43
CA ILE A 28 7.58 3.34 -11.85
C ILE A 28 8.37 3.90 -10.66
N TRP A 29 8.19 3.37 -9.45
CA TRP A 29 8.99 3.77 -8.30
C TRP A 29 10.49 3.63 -8.61
N GLY A 30 11.28 4.66 -8.27
CA GLY A 30 12.69 4.73 -8.64
C GLY A 30 12.98 5.12 -10.11
N ARG A 31 11.95 5.33 -10.94
CA ARG A 31 12.05 5.69 -12.36
C ARG A 31 11.31 6.99 -12.70
N GLY A 32 11.29 7.94 -11.76
CA GLY A 32 10.65 9.24 -11.94
C GLY A 32 9.23 9.33 -11.36
N CYS A 33 8.81 8.39 -10.50
CA CYS A 33 7.54 8.47 -9.80
C CYS A 33 7.45 9.75 -8.98
N LYS A 34 6.40 10.53 -9.21
CA LYS A 34 6.17 11.83 -8.54
C LYS A 34 5.43 11.70 -7.21
N GLY A 35 5.01 10.48 -6.84
CA GLY A 35 4.18 10.22 -5.68
C GLY A 35 2.70 10.46 -5.94
N ILE A 36 1.87 10.24 -4.92
CA ILE A 36 0.40 10.38 -4.96
C ILE A 36 -0.11 11.54 -4.10
N GLY A 37 0.78 12.33 -3.48
CA GLY A 37 0.42 13.51 -2.71
C GLY A 37 -0.01 14.69 -3.58
N GLU A 38 -0.59 15.72 -2.96
CA GLU A 38 -0.97 16.95 -3.66
C GLU A 38 0.22 17.75 -4.21
N VAL A 39 1.42 17.53 -3.65
CA VAL A 39 2.66 18.19 -4.04
C VAL A 39 3.63 17.14 -4.56
N GLU A 40 4.22 17.40 -5.72
CA GLU A 40 5.28 16.55 -6.28
C GLU A 40 6.44 16.39 -5.29
N ASN A 41 6.83 15.16 -5.02
CA ASN A 41 7.93 14.84 -4.09
C ASN A 41 8.94 13.90 -4.73
N THR A 42 9.41 14.29 -5.92
CA THR A 42 10.36 13.51 -6.72
C THR A 42 11.76 13.45 -6.11
N GLU A 43 12.16 14.52 -5.42
CA GLU A 43 13.53 14.66 -4.89
C GLU A 43 13.85 13.62 -3.80
N ASN A 44 12.84 13.20 -3.05
CA ASN A 44 13.01 12.24 -1.96
C ASN A 44 12.69 10.78 -2.34
N GLY A 45 12.32 10.51 -3.59
CA GLY A 45 12.01 9.16 -4.07
C GLY A 45 10.86 8.48 -3.32
N GLN A 46 9.89 9.26 -2.83
CA GLN A 46 8.90 8.78 -1.85
C GLN A 46 7.76 7.99 -2.47
N GLY A 47 7.43 8.23 -3.72
CA GLY A 47 6.36 7.50 -4.40
C GLY A 47 5.02 7.55 -3.64
N CYS A 48 4.28 6.47 -3.66
CA CYS A 48 3.02 6.29 -2.92
C CYS A 48 3.20 6.31 -1.39
N CYS A 49 4.43 6.17 -0.88
CA CYS A 49 4.72 6.24 0.54
C CYS A 49 4.68 7.66 1.13
N SER A 50 4.51 8.71 0.32
CA SER A 50 4.51 10.10 0.78
C SER A 50 3.39 10.44 1.78
N VAL A 51 2.28 9.74 1.73
CA VAL A 51 1.11 9.99 2.59
C VAL A 51 0.97 9.01 3.76
N GLY A 52 1.86 8.02 3.86
CA GLY A 52 1.71 6.90 4.79
C GLY A 52 0.80 5.80 4.21
N ALA A 53 0.58 4.76 4.99
CA ALA A 53 -0.31 3.65 4.64
C ALA A 53 -1.56 3.71 5.51
N GLU A 54 -2.74 3.71 4.92
CA GLU A 54 -4.00 3.48 5.62
C GLU A 54 -4.15 1.99 5.90
N LEU A 55 -4.78 1.66 7.03
CA LEU A 55 -4.91 0.29 7.52
C LEU A 55 -6.37 -0.12 7.56
N ASP A 56 -6.64 -1.36 7.19
CA ASP A 56 -7.98 -1.96 7.23
C ASP A 56 -8.24 -2.59 8.61
N GLY A 57 -8.41 -1.72 9.61
CA GLY A 57 -8.83 -2.11 10.94
C GLY A 57 -7.72 -2.53 11.91
N GLU A 58 -8.18 -3.01 13.09
CA GLU A 58 -7.30 -3.28 14.23
C GLU A 58 -6.41 -4.51 14.01
N ASP A 59 -6.90 -5.52 13.31
CA ASP A 59 -6.14 -6.74 13.05
C ASP A 59 -4.91 -6.44 12.17
N GLU A 60 -5.07 -5.60 11.15
CA GLU A 60 -3.95 -5.16 10.33
C GLU A 60 -2.97 -4.29 11.13
N ALA A 61 -3.47 -3.42 12.01
CA ALA A 61 -2.64 -2.62 12.91
C ALA A 61 -1.83 -3.48 13.88
N LEU A 62 -2.40 -4.57 14.39
CA LEU A 62 -1.70 -5.53 15.24
C LEU A 62 -0.62 -6.28 14.47
N ASN A 63 -0.93 -6.76 13.26
CA ASN A 63 0.03 -7.42 12.38
C ASN A 63 1.19 -6.50 12.01
N LEU A 64 0.88 -5.24 11.66
CA LEU A 64 1.91 -4.24 11.37
C LEU A 64 2.82 -3.99 12.57
N SER A 65 2.25 -3.87 13.77
CA SER A 65 3.03 -3.68 15.01
C SER A 65 3.96 -4.86 15.28
N ALA A 66 3.46 -6.08 15.11
CA ALA A 66 4.24 -7.29 15.30
C ALA A 66 5.40 -7.36 14.29
N ASN A 67 5.10 -7.16 13.01
CA ASN A 67 6.11 -7.17 11.96
C ASN A 67 7.15 -6.04 12.15
N ALA A 68 6.73 -4.85 12.56
CA ALA A 68 7.63 -3.74 12.84
C ALA A 68 8.65 -4.07 13.93
N ALA A 69 8.25 -4.83 14.96
CA ALA A 69 9.14 -5.26 16.03
C ALA A 69 10.23 -6.26 15.57
N PHE A 70 10.02 -6.93 14.44
CA PHE A 70 10.99 -7.85 13.85
C PHE A 70 11.94 -7.19 12.83
N ILE A 71 11.74 -5.92 12.48
CA ILE A 71 12.67 -5.22 11.57
C ILE A 71 14.00 -4.96 12.31
N PRO A 72 15.14 -5.44 11.80
CA PRO A 72 16.44 -5.08 12.37
C PRO A 72 16.66 -3.57 12.34
N GLN A 73 17.21 -3.00 13.40
CA GLN A 73 17.52 -1.57 13.47
C GLN A 73 18.38 -1.09 12.29
N SER A 74 19.29 -1.92 11.80
CA SER A 74 20.13 -1.62 10.64
C SER A 74 19.36 -1.50 9.32
N LEU A 75 18.11 -1.96 9.25
CA LEU A 75 17.24 -1.90 8.08
C LEU A 75 16.09 -0.91 8.25
N PHE A 76 16.02 -0.18 9.37
CA PHE A 76 14.94 0.74 9.68
C PHE A 76 15.50 2.13 10.05
N GLN A 77 15.53 3.04 9.11
CA GLN A 77 16.11 4.37 9.30
C GLN A 77 15.51 5.13 10.49
N PHE A 78 14.20 5.08 10.66
CA PHE A 78 13.47 5.81 11.71
C PHE A 78 13.16 4.94 12.93
N HIS A 79 13.99 3.95 13.21
CA HIS A 79 13.80 3.03 14.35
C HIS A 79 13.71 3.76 15.70
N GLU A 80 14.55 4.77 15.94
CA GLU A 80 14.52 5.54 17.18
C GLU A 80 13.27 6.42 17.30
N GLU A 81 12.81 7.00 16.18
CA GLU A 81 11.56 7.76 16.12
C GLU A 81 10.35 6.86 16.40
N ALA A 82 10.36 5.63 15.86
CA ALA A 82 9.33 4.64 16.12
C ALA A 82 9.32 4.20 17.59
N ALA A 83 10.50 4.00 18.20
CA ALA A 83 10.63 3.64 19.61
C ALA A 83 10.12 4.74 20.55
N ARG A 84 10.29 6.02 20.19
CA ARG A 84 9.87 7.16 21.01
C ARG A 84 8.40 7.52 20.84
N GLY A 85 7.87 7.45 19.66
CA GLY A 85 6.55 7.98 19.32
C GLY A 85 5.61 7.00 18.62
N GLY A 86 5.99 5.74 18.51
CA GLY A 86 5.20 4.73 17.80
C GLY A 86 5.26 4.86 16.29
N VAL A 87 4.62 3.92 15.62
CA VAL A 87 4.57 3.80 14.15
C VAL A 87 3.26 4.27 13.55
N PHE A 88 2.26 4.55 14.36
CA PHE A 88 0.95 5.02 13.92
C PHE A 88 0.85 6.53 13.95
N ARG A 89 -0.01 7.07 13.09
CA ARG A 89 -0.29 8.51 12.99
C ARG A 89 -0.90 9.06 14.28
N ASP A 90 -1.81 8.30 14.89
CA ASP A 90 -2.55 8.66 16.09
C ASP A 90 -3.02 7.40 16.86
N GLU A 91 -3.79 7.64 17.95
CA GLU A 91 -4.30 6.57 18.81
C GLU A 91 -5.33 5.64 18.12
N LYS A 92 -5.93 6.07 17.00
CA LYS A 92 -6.87 5.25 16.24
C LYS A 92 -6.18 4.11 15.49
N ARG A 93 -4.87 4.21 15.30
CA ARG A 93 -4.04 3.19 14.65
C ARG A 93 -4.50 2.80 13.24
N ASN A 94 -5.21 3.69 12.55
CA ASN A 94 -5.76 3.45 11.23
C ASN A 94 -4.83 3.89 10.08
N ALA A 95 -3.66 4.42 10.40
CA ALA A 95 -2.65 4.77 9.40
C ALA A 95 -1.26 4.80 10.01
N THR A 96 -0.25 4.56 9.17
CA THR A 96 1.14 4.72 9.56
C THR A 96 1.52 6.19 9.71
N ARG A 97 2.44 6.46 10.63
CA ARG A 97 2.99 7.79 10.86
C ARG A 97 3.81 8.28 9.67
N VAL A 98 3.72 9.58 9.39
CA VAL A 98 4.56 10.26 8.41
C VAL A 98 5.68 10.98 9.15
N VAL A 99 6.92 10.79 8.72
CA VAL A 99 8.14 11.44 9.21
C VAL A 99 8.89 12.01 8.01
N ASP A 100 9.30 13.27 8.08
CA ASP A 100 10.01 13.96 7.00
C ASP A 100 9.34 13.76 5.62
N GLY A 101 8.02 13.96 5.58
CA GLY A 101 7.23 13.95 4.36
C GLY A 101 6.89 12.57 3.78
N ALA A 102 7.20 11.47 4.46
CA ALA A 102 6.81 10.13 4.02
C ALA A 102 6.58 9.15 5.16
N CYS A 103 6.01 7.99 4.83
CA CYS A 103 5.80 6.89 5.76
C CYS A 103 7.06 6.62 6.59
N ILE A 104 6.89 6.44 7.91
CA ILE A 104 7.99 6.16 8.84
C ILE A 104 8.82 4.93 8.43
N PHE A 105 8.23 3.97 7.73
CA PHE A 105 8.91 2.77 7.25
C PHE A 105 9.64 2.97 5.91
N LEU A 106 9.56 4.15 5.28
CA LEU A 106 10.31 4.42 4.06
C LEU A 106 11.72 4.91 4.41
N ASN A 107 12.73 4.07 4.19
CA ASN A 107 14.12 4.45 4.22
C ASN A 107 14.44 5.38 3.04
N ARG A 108 15.14 6.47 3.30
CA ARG A 108 15.56 7.44 2.28
C ARG A 108 16.72 6.89 1.44
N PRO A 109 16.98 7.47 0.25
CA PRO A 109 18.00 6.99 -0.68
C PRO A 109 19.40 6.82 -0.07
N ASP A 110 19.79 7.69 0.87
CA ASP A 110 21.12 7.69 1.46
C ASP A 110 21.25 6.82 2.73
N PHE A 111 20.21 6.09 3.10
CA PHE A 111 20.26 5.25 4.29
C PHE A 111 21.17 4.02 4.07
N PRO A 112 22.18 3.79 4.95
CA PRO A 112 23.14 2.70 4.77
C PRO A 112 22.52 1.31 4.73
N GLY A 113 21.37 1.12 5.40
CA GLY A 113 20.61 -0.13 5.41
C GLY A 113 19.81 -0.40 4.13
N GLY A 114 19.88 0.51 3.16
CA GLY A 114 19.18 0.43 1.88
C GLY A 114 17.94 1.31 1.81
N ALA A 115 17.73 1.92 0.64
CA ALA A 115 16.55 2.72 0.33
C ALA A 115 15.30 1.85 0.17
N GLY A 116 14.12 2.45 0.40
CA GLY A 116 12.84 1.79 0.19
C GLY A 116 12.16 1.35 1.48
N CYS A 117 11.11 0.56 1.37
CA CYS A 117 10.32 0.15 2.51
C CYS A 117 11.09 -0.79 3.45
N ALA A 118 11.21 -0.43 4.73
CA ALA A 118 11.89 -1.25 5.75
C ALA A 118 11.27 -2.65 5.89
N PHE A 119 9.94 -2.79 5.77
CA PHE A 119 9.27 -4.10 5.73
C PHE A 119 9.74 -4.94 4.54
N HIS A 120 9.85 -4.32 3.36
CA HIS A 120 10.30 -5.04 2.16
C HIS A 120 11.74 -5.53 2.32
N THR A 121 12.63 -4.66 2.78
CA THR A 121 14.03 -4.98 2.98
C THR A 121 14.22 -6.06 4.06
N ALA A 122 13.46 -5.97 5.15
CA ALA A 122 13.50 -6.96 6.23
C ALA A 122 13.02 -8.33 5.76
N ALA A 123 11.88 -8.40 5.07
CA ALA A 123 11.37 -9.65 4.49
C ALA A 123 12.38 -10.30 3.54
N GLN A 124 12.96 -9.51 2.62
CA GLN A 124 13.98 -9.99 1.69
C GLN A 124 15.22 -10.53 2.41
N SER A 125 15.68 -9.84 3.47
CA SER A 125 16.84 -10.28 4.23
C SER A 125 16.65 -11.64 4.91
N ARG A 126 15.41 -12.05 5.13
CA ARG A 126 15.00 -13.31 5.73
C ARG A 126 14.58 -14.37 4.71
N GLY A 127 14.52 -14.00 3.42
CA GLY A 127 14.00 -14.88 2.37
C GLY A 127 12.47 -15.08 2.45
N GLU A 128 11.77 -14.15 3.08
CA GLU A 128 10.32 -14.16 3.27
C GLU A 128 9.62 -13.29 2.22
N ASN A 129 8.31 -13.52 2.00
CA ASN A 129 7.53 -12.73 1.07
C ASN A 129 7.16 -11.37 1.71
N PHE A 130 7.49 -10.27 1.04
CA PHE A 130 7.21 -8.93 1.53
C PHE A 130 5.70 -8.62 1.65
N ILE A 131 4.83 -9.34 0.94
CA ILE A 131 3.36 -9.20 1.05
C ILE A 131 2.91 -9.54 2.47
N ASP A 132 3.51 -10.55 3.10
CA ASP A 132 3.16 -10.97 4.46
C ASP A 132 3.61 -9.97 5.54
N TRP A 133 4.42 -8.99 5.16
CA TRP A 133 4.99 -8.00 6.07
C TRP A 133 4.32 -6.63 5.98
N LYS A 134 3.92 -6.24 4.77
CA LYS A 134 3.40 -4.91 4.47
C LYS A 134 1.90 -4.81 4.73
N PRO A 135 1.40 -3.59 5.07
CA PRO A 135 -0.02 -3.31 4.95
C PRO A 135 -0.56 -3.62 3.54
N GLU A 136 -1.81 -4.05 3.47
CA GLU A 136 -2.45 -4.44 2.21
C GLU A 136 -2.35 -3.35 1.15
N VAL A 137 -2.68 -2.11 1.51
CA VAL A 137 -2.60 -0.97 0.58
C VAL A 137 -1.23 -0.83 -0.07
N CYS A 138 -0.14 -1.21 0.62
CA CYS A 138 1.23 -1.03 0.12
C CYS A 138 1.62 -1.99 -1.01
N TRP A 139 0.90 -3.09 -1.19
CA TRP A 139 1.14 -4.03 -2.28
C TRP A 139 -0.04 -4.14 -3.24
N GLN A 140 -1.23 -3.70 -2.82
CA GLN A 140 -2.42 -3.64 -3.69
C GLN A 140 -2.39 -2.44 -4.64
N VAL A 141 -1.81 -1.30 -4.24
CA VAL A 141 -1.75 -0.10 -5.10
C VAL A 141 -1.16 -0.48 -6.47
N PRO A 142 -1.85 -0.10 -7.55
CA PRO A 142 -2.94 0.88 -7.67
C PRO A 142 -4.35 0.26 -7.62
N ILE A 143 -4.51 -0.99 -7.29
CA ILE A 143 -5.80 -1.68 -7.27
C ILE A 143 -6.57 -1.29 -6.01
N ARG A 144 -7.83 -0.95 -6.17
CA ARG A 144 -8.78 -0.73 -5.10
C ARG A 144 -9.84 -1.82 -5.13
N LEU A 145 -10.08 -2.45 -3.98
CA LEU A 145 -11.15 -3.40 -3.77
C LEU A 145 -12.29 -2.70 -3.02
N GLU A 146 -13.50 -2.73 -3.58
CA GLU A 146 -14.72 -2.24 -2.93
C GLU A 146 -15.74 -3.37 -2.82
N GLU A 147 -16.22 -3.64 -1.62
CA GLU A 147 -17.29 -4.59 -1.37
C GLU A 147 -18.65 -3.91 -1.56
N HIS A 148 -19.53 -4.55 -2.33
CA HIS A 148 -20.90 -4.10 -2.54
C HIS A 148 -21.87 -5.16 -2.06
N THR A 149 -22.77 -4.79 -1.14
CA THR A 149 -23.92 -5.60 -0.80
C THR A 149 -25.06 -5.29 -1.77
N ASP A 150 -25.31 -6.23 -2.67
CA ASP A 150 -26.49 -6.29 -3.56
C ASP A 150 -26.91 -4.98 -4.26
N THR A 151 -26.07 -4.44 -5.13
CA THR A 151 -26.46 -3.28 -5.94
C THR A 151 -26.78 -3.60 -7.42
N HIS A 152 -26.61 -4.87 -7.85
CA HIS A 152 -26.66 -5.24 -9.26
C HIS A 152 -27.70 -6.34 -9.60
N GLY A 153 -28.65 -6.61 -8.68
CA GLY A 153 -29.70 -7.60 -8.92
C GLY A 153 -29.27 -9.07 -8.70
N TYR A 154 -28.12 -9.28 -8.13
CA TYR A 154 -27.64 -10.59 -7.70
C TYR A 154 -28.11 -10.83 -6.28
N ALA A 155 -29.36 -11.25 -6.11
CA ALA A 155 -29.90 -11.57 -4.79
C ALA A 155 -29.01 -12.58 -4.06
N ASN A 156 -28.45 -12.17 -2.90
CA ASN A 156 -27.59 -12.95 -2.03
C ASN A 156 -26.14 -13.21 -2.52
N LEU A 157 -25.60 -12.44 -3.45
CA LEU A 157 -24.19 -12.52 -3.82
C LEU A 157 -23.39 -11.35 -3.23
N ASN A 158 -22.17 -11.60 -2.80
CA ASN A 158 -21.21 -10.55 -2.51
C ASN A 158 -20.63 -10.03 -3.83
N ALA A 159 -20.69 -8.74 -4.06
CA ALA A 159 -20.09 -8.12 -5.24
C ALA A 159 -18.86 -7.31 -4.84
N TYR A 160 -17.78 -7.45 -5.60
CA TYR A 160 -16.54 -6.72 -5.39
C TYR A 160 -16.14 -6.01 -6.67
N ASP A 161 -15.86 -4.73 -6.55
CA ASP A 161 -15.32 -3.92 -7.65
C ASP A 161 -13.81 -3.78 -7.47
N LEU A 162 -13.04 -4.18 -8.47
CA LEU A 162 -11.61 -3.94 -8.54
C LEU A 162 -11.36 -2.82 -9.56
N THR A 163 -10.92 -1.70 -9.08
CA THR A 163 -10.69 -0.49 -9.87
C THR A 163 -9.29 0.05 -9.64
N ILE A 164 -8.86 1.00 -10.46
CA ILE A 164 -7.66 1.79 -10.18
C ILE A 164 -7.94 2.76 -9.04
N ALA A 165 -7.12 2.69 -7.98
CA ALA A 165 -7.32 3.46 -6.74
C ALA A 165 -7.09 4.96 -6.95
N ASP A 166 -6.20 5.35 -7.86
CA ASP A 166 -5.86 6.74 -8.13
C ASP A 166 -5.67 6.96 -9.63
N ARG A 167 -6.63 7.63 -10.25
CA ARG A 167 -6.61 7.92 -11.69
C ARG A 167 -5.47 8.82 -12.13
N ARG A 168 -4.81 9.52 -11.20
CA ARG A 168 -3.59 10.29 -11.51
C ARG A 168 -2.40 9.41 -11.89
N ILE A 169 -2.48 8.11 -11.60
CA ILE A 169 -1.46 7.14 -11.99
C ILE A 169 -1.56 6.83 -13.50
N ASP A 170 -2.73 7.03 -14.11
CA ASP A 170 -2.95 6.83 -15.54
C ASP A 170 -2.20 7.85 -16.42
N GLU A 171 -1.77 8.98 -15.84
CA GLU A 171 -1.11 10.08 -16.54
C GLU A 171 0.44 9.97 -16.49
N LEU A 172 0.97 8.93 -15.84
CA LEU A 172 2.40 8.68 -15.70
C LEU A 172 2.91 7.68 -16.76
#